data_c43ea1d35c65c1c710682a4cd8073e3a
#
_entry.id   c43ea1d35c65c1c710682a4cd8073e3a
#
_cell.length_a   1.000
_cell.length_b   1.000
_cell.length_c   1.000
_cell.angle_alpha   90.00
_cell.angle_beta   90.00
_cell.angle_gamma   90.00
#
_symmetry.space_group_name_H-M   'P 1'
#
loop_
_entity.id
_entity.type
_entity.pdbx_description
1 polymer ?
#
loop_
_entity_poly.entity_id
_entity_poly.type
_entity_poly.pdbx_seq_one_letter_code
_entity_poly.pdbx_strand_id
1 'polypeptide(L)'
;MIESCFRGLALVAIVSSVFGCEADDYLAPRRQPLAVEPLEIASPIAKVSDGHDHYSVDFTKFSQRYLDVSMTLDCPKPCRLKMATWTPGSYLIREYARNLSRMTVADKTGKPLAYTKLNKNTWDVEIDAPREIQVVYRLYAHELSVRTNFITDNYGLINGASTFLFVERENPRPFMVKVVLPDAWTVDTGLKKISDKTFEATSLDELIDSPFIVGEMQTYEFSFSQVPHRLSMVGDLRFWDLTKIGPDVERLTEEIMAHWGTIPYESYAYLNVVDNGGGGLEHLDSTLMIAKPLAPRSRKSYLSWLGLVSHEFYHTWNVKRLRPKALGPFDYENENYTRALWIAEGITSYYDDLILLRSGLMTEVEYLEKLSKQLAYVENSVGSRVQSLGDSSHDAWIKYYRQDENSPNTQTSYYSKGAAVGFMLDMTLRRETNERVSLDTLMKEAYTRYSKDGFTTREFRNLTAELVGKPMDWFFAKYVDGTDPLDHGPALGWMGLRWKAHEPIKTDEGYPTKGWAGWKLKETDGVVVSVAEEGSPSHRAGIAPGDEVIALDDYRTQSIEEVDSLLESLGSGSSVKVSLSRRGRILTLMMGLEKEPRREWKLETMPKVSKRMKRRRDRWLATRVVSKD
;
A
#
# COMPACT_ATOMS: atom_id res chain seq x y z
N MET A 1 22.10 -49.21 -31.62
CA MET A 1 23.32 -49.66 -32.35
C MET A 1 24.33 -48.56 -32.11
N ILE A 2 25.11 -48.68 -31.08
CA ILE A 2 26.43 -49.32 -31.05
C ILE A 2 27.49 -48.40 -31.69
N GLU A 3 28.32 -47.90 -30.77
CA GLU A 3 29.78 -47.90 -30.66
C GLU A 3 30.50 -46.84 -31.49
N SER A 4 31.36 -46.14 -30.94
CA SER A 4 32.62 -46.16 -30.16
C SER A 4 33.76 -45.63 -31.04
N CYS A 5 34.66 -44.82 -30.53
CA CYS A 5 36.08 -45.10 -30.36
C CYS A 5 36.91 -43.88 -29.93
N PHE A 6 37.47 -43.99 -28.78
CA PHE A 6 38.80 -43.71 -28.26
C PHE A 6 39.93 -43.36 -29.26
N ARG A 7 40.77 -42.37 -28.91
CA ARG A 7 42.22 -42.42 -28.59
C ARG A 7 42.92 -41.10 -28.85
N GLY A 8 43.83 -40.75 -27.94
CA GLY A 8 45.01 -39.95 -28.21
C GLY A 8 45.60 -39.29 -26.92
N LEU A 9 46.28 -40.13 -26.10
CA LEU A 9 47.23 -39.63 -25.09
C LEU A 9 48.49 -39.13 -25.80
N ALA A 10 48.99 -37.95 -25.44
CA ALA A 10 50.39 -37.57 -25.66
C ALA A 10 50.98 -37.12 -24.32
N LEU A 11 51.81 -37.96 -23.73
CA LEU A 11 52.68 -37.72 -22.59
C LEU A 11 53.82 -36.79 -23.07
N VAL A 12 54.02 -35.66 -22.40
CA VAL A 12 55.26 -34.90 -22.43
C VAL A 12 55.80 -34.82 -21.01
N ALA A 13 56.83 -35.59 -20.74
CA ALA A 13 57.65 -35.49 -19.54
C ALA A 13 58.58 -34.29 -19.66
N ILE A 14 58.56 -33.39 -18.73
CA ILE A 14 59.59 -32.37 -18.54
C ILE A 14 60.18 -32.53 -17.16
N VAL A 15 61.46 -32.60 -17.19
CA VAL A 15 62.49 -32.83 -16.17
C VAL A 15 62.35 -31.88 -14.96
N SER A 16 62.42 -32.46 -13.79
CA SER A 16 62.58 -31.81 -12.50
C SER A 16 63.94 -31.11 -12.37
N SER A 17 63.97 -29.81 -12.23
CA SER A 17 65.09 -29.10 -11.60
C SER A 17 64.65 -28.61 -10.23
N VAL A 18 65.28 -29.17 -9.22
CA VAL A 18 65.16 -28.85 -7.83
C VAL A 18 65.74 -27.44 -7.59
N PHE A 19 64.88 -26.51 -7.27
CA PHE A 19 65.26 -25.32 -6.48
C PHE A 19 64.38 -25.34 -5.23
N GLY A 20 65.04 -25.58 -4.11
CA GLY A 20 64.46 -25.42 -2.80
C GLY A 20 64.13 -23.92 -2.58
N CYS A 21 62.85 -23.62 -2.50
CA CYS A 21 62.37 -22.42 -1.82
C CYS A 21 61.71 -22.90 -0.56
N GLU A 22 62.31 -22.55 0.55
CA GLU A 22 61.67 -22.61 1.85
C GLU A 22 60.37 -21.80 1.74
N ALA A 23 59.25 -22.47 1.90
CA ALA A 23 57.97 -21.82 2.04
C ALA A 23 57.92 -21.20 3.45
N ASP A 24 58.34 -19.95 3.54
CA ASP A 24 57.98 -19.10 4.69
C ASP A 24 56.44 -19.07 4.80
N ASP A 25 55.95 -19.68 5.87
CA ASP A 25 54.58 -19.62 6.32
C ASP A 25 54.11 -18.17 6.55
N TYR A 26 53.68 -17.49 5.49
CA TYR A 26 52.83 -16.32 5.64
C TYR A 26 51.44 -16.80 6.09
N LEU A 27 51.34 -17.27 7.34
CA LEU A 27 50.11 -17.30 8.06
C LEU A 27 49.65 -15.84 8.19
N ALA A 28 48.76 -15.41 7.30
CA ALA A 28 48.03 -14.15 7.50
C ALA A 28 47.50 -14.14 8.95
N PRO A 29 47.72 -13.09 9.72
CA PRO A 29 47.27 -13.05 11.09
C PRO A 29 45.78 -13.41 11.10
N ARG A 30 45.41 -14.51 11.78
CA ARG A 30 43.99 -14.85 12.00
C ARG A 30 43.39 -13.63 12.65
N ARG A 31 42.60 -12.86 11.89
CA ARG A 31 41.75 -11.82 12.47
C ARG A 31 41.00 -12.51 13.60
N GLN A 32 41.24 -12.10 14.83
CA GLN A 32 40.37 -12.50 15.94
C GLN A 32 38.95 -12.17 15.52
N PRO A 33 37.99 -13.09 15.64
CA PRO A 33 36.59 -12.77 15.41
C PRO A 33 36.27 -11.55 16.26
N LEU A 34 35.71 -10.51 15.68
CA LEU A 34 35.18 -9.39 16.43
C LEU A 34 34.24 -9.98 17.48
N ALA A 35 34.57 -9.82 18.75
CA ALA A 35 33.72 -10.29 19.84
C ALA A 35 32.38 -9.58 19.70
N VAL A 36 31.35 -10.31 19.29
CA VAL A 36 29.98 -9.81 19.28
C VAL A 36 29.48 -9.96 20.70
N GLU A 37 29.47 -8.84 21.44
CA GLU A 37 28.91 -8.83 22.79
C GLU A 37 27.45 -9.27 22.76
N PRO A 38 27.02 -10.19 23.66
CA PRO A 38 25.61 -10.51 23.82
C PRO A 38 24.84 -9.24 24.18
N LEU A 39 23.57 -9.14 23.76
CA LEU A 39 22.71 -8.09 24.28
C LEU A 39 22.56 -8.33 25.78
N GLU A 40 22.97 -7.34 26.59
CA GLU A 40 22.70 -7.38 28.02
C GLU A 40 21.18 -7.35 28.24
N ILE A 41 20.69 -8.22 29.08
CA ILE A 41 19.32 -8.16 29.59
C ILE A 41 19.28 -6.89 30.44
N ALA A 42 18.79 -5.78 29.88
CA ALA A 42 18.54 -4.56 30.65
C ALA A 42 17.73 -4.92 31.89
N SER A 43 17.97 -4.21 33.00
CA SER A 43 17.36 -4.45 34.32
C SER A 43 15.94 -4.98 34.25
N PRO A 44 15.55 -5.94 35.11
CA PRO A 44 14.29 -6.65 35.01
C PRO A 44 13.14 -5.68 34.85
N ILE A 45 12.43 -5.79 33.71
CA ILE A 45 11.16 -5.11 33.51
C ILE A 45 10.22 -5.58 34.63
N ALA A 46 9.31 -4.71 35.08
CA ALA A 46 8.39 -4.97 36.18
C ALA A 46 7.77 -6.38 36.11
N LYS A 47 7.60 -7.01 37.26
CA LYS A 47 7.03 -8.36 37.38
C LYS A 47 5.69 -8.45 36.65
N VAL A 48 5.49 -9.52 35.86
CA VAL A 48 4.23 -9.89 35.17
C VAL A 48 3.04 -10.12 36.13
N SER A 49 3.20 -9.77 37.40
CA SER A 49 2.19 -9.92 38.46
C SER A 49 0.92 -9.07 38.27
N ASP A 50 0.94 -8.13 37.29
CA ASP A 50 -0.20 -7.23 36.97
C ASP A 50 -1.12 -7.76 35.86
N GLY A 51 -0.83 -8.93 35.32
CA GLY A 51 -1.67 -9.56 34.28
C GLY A 51 -1.34 -9.15 32.84
N HIS A 52 -0.33 -8.31 32.60
CA HIS A 52 0.12 -7.88 31.27
C HIS A 52 1.35 -8.64 30.79
N ASP A 53 1.53 -8.72 29.47
CA ASP A 53 2.84 -8.95 28.85
C ASP A 53 3.53 -7.60 28.64
N HIS A 54 4.79 -7.49 29.05
CA HIS A 54 5.52 -6.22 29.05
C HIS A 54 6.56 -6.18 27.94
N TYR A 55 6.56 -5.09 27.19
CA TYR A 55 7.58 -4.77 26.18
C TYR A 55 8.30 -3.48 26.52
N SER A 56 9.57 -3.41 26.16
CA SER A 56 10.34 -2.17 26.10
C SER A 56 11.04 -2.07 24.76
N VAL A 57 10.83 -0.98 24.04
CA VAL A 57 11.47 -0.69 22.75
C VAL A 57 12.45 0.47 22.95
N ASP A 58 13.73 0.20 22.71
CA ASP A 58 14.82 1.15 22.94
C ASP A 58 15.31 1.74 21.62
N PHE A 59 15.15 3.07 21.48
CA PHE A 59 15.57 3.87 20.35
C PHE A 59 16.93 4.55 20.56
N THR A 60 17.61 4.36 21.69
CA THR A 60 18.88 5.10 22.00
C THR A 60 20.02 4.76 21.03
N LYS A 61 19.90 3.64 20.28
CA LYS A 61 20.88 3.23 19.24
C LYS A 61 20.46 3.66 17.83
N PHE A 62 19.69 4.73 17.70
CA PHE A 62 19.15 5.23 16.42
C PHE A 62 20.23 5.47 15.36
N SER A 63 21.41 5.96 15.73
CA SER A 63 22.52 6.21 14.80
C SER A 63 23.06 4.93 14.13
N GLN A 64 22.85 3.77 14.74
CA GLN A 64 23.21 2.46 14.20
C GLN A 64 22.10 1.79 13.41
N ARG A 65 20.92 2.40 13.34
CA ARG A 65 19.72 1.85 12.67
C ARG A 65 19.18 0.57 13.34
N TYR A 66 19.39 0.43 14.64
CA TYR A 66 18.91 -0.71 15.41
C TYR A 66 17.93 -0.30 16.50
N LEU A 67 16.96 -1.19 16.72
CA LEU A 67 16.08 -1.21 17.88
C LEU A 67 16.46 -2.40 18.74
N ASP A 68 16.62 -2.20 20.03
CA ASP A 68 16.68 -3.27 21.01
C ASP A 68 15.30 -3.41 21.66
N VAL A 69 14.71 -4.60 21.55
CA VAL A 69 13.40 -4.91 22.12
C VAL A 69 13.60 -5.92 23.24
N SER A 70 13.05 -5.63 24.40
CA SER A 70 12.94 -6.58 25.50
C SER A 70 11.48 -6.84 25.82
N MET A 71 11.17 -8.09 26.16
CA MET A 71 9.84 -8.50 26.58
C MET A 71 9.89 -9.43 27.78
N THR A 72 8.90 -9.33 28.67
CA THR A 72 8.67 -10.22 29.79
C THR A 72 7.25 -10.73 29.73
N LEU A 73 7.07 -12.04 29.74
CA LEU A 73 5.78 -12.67 29.60
C LEU A 73 5.71 -14.02 30.32
N ASP A 74 4.50 -14.46 30.67
CA ASP A 74 4.26 -15.83 31.05
C ASP A 74 4.13 -16.70 29.80
N CYS A 75 5.10 -17.57 29.55
CA CYS A 75 5.08 -18.47 28.40
C CYS A 75 4.35 -19.77 28.72
N PRO A 76 3.33 -20.16 27.92
CA PRO A 76 2.67 -21.44 28.05
C PRO A 76 3.59 -22.58 27.59
N LYS A 77 3.18 -23.86 27.83
CA LYS A 77 3.86 -25.00 27.24
C LYS A 77 2.94 -25.62 26.17
N PRO A 78 3.42 -25.74 24.91
CA PRO A 78 4.73 -25.34 24.39
C PRO A 78 4.93 -23.82 24.37
N CYS A 79 6.17 -23.37 24.58
CA CYS A 79 6.55 -21.96 24.57
C CYS A 79 7.03 -21.58 23.16
N ARG A 80 6.16 -21.05 22.34
CA ARG A 80 6.45 -20.67 20.97
C ARG A 80 6.37 -19.16 20.79
N LEU A 81 7.53 -18.54 20.60
CA LEU A 81 7.62 -17.13 20.21
C LEU A 81 7.37 -17.03 18.71
N LYS A 82 6.50 -16.14 18.31
CA LYS A 82 6.14 -15.90 16.91
C LYS A 82 6.30 -14.44 16.55
N MET A 83 6.61 -14.14 15.29
CA MET A 83 6.55 -12.81 14.69
C MET A 83 5.53 -12.86 13.56
N ALA A 84 4.71 -11.82 13.44
CA ALA A 84 3.81 -11.69 12.29
C ALA A 84 4.60 -11.70 10.97
N THR A 85 3.99 -12.19 9.90
CA THR A 85 4.60 -12.21 8.57
C THR A 85 4.04 -11.11 7.66
N TRP A 86 2.98 -10.46 8.07
CA TRP A 86 2.32 -9.36 7.36
C TRP A 86 1.58 -8.44 8.34
N THR A 87 1.08 -7.31 7.88
CA THR A 87 0.27 -6.38 8.68
C THR A 87 -1.08 -6.15 8.00
N PRO A 88 -2.20 -6.06 8.77
CA PRO A 88 -3.50 -5.69 8.22
C PRO A 88 -3.43 -4.40 7.38
N GLY A 89 -4.25 -4.33 6.32
CA GLY A 89 -4.20 -3.26 5.33
C GLY A 89 -3.15 -3.46 4.24
N SER A 90 -2.23 -4.43 4.39
CA SER A 90 -1.16 -4.66 3.41
C SER A 90 -0.97 -6.14 3.12
N TYR A 91 -1.58 -6.61 2.07
CA TYR A 91 -1.74 -8.02 1.69
C TYR A 91 -0.49 -8.57 0.98
N LEU A 92 0.63 -8.65 1.72
CA LEU A 92 1.91 -9.21 1.27
C LEU A 92 2.64 -9.86 2.45
N ILE A 93 3.09 -11.10 2.27
CA ILE A 93 4.00 -11.75 3.21
C ILE A 93 5.38 -11.07 3.10
N ARG A 94 5.82 -10.43 4.20
CA ARG A 94 7.06 -9.62 4.25
C ARG A 94 8.20 -10.27 5.02
N GLU A 95 7.94 -11.35 5.75
CA GLU A 95 8.98 -12.10 6.46
C GLU A 95 9.81 -11.21 7.41
N TYR A 96 9.15 -10.41 8.24
CA TYR A 96 9.77 -9.42 9.14
C TYR A 96 10.89 -9.98 10.01
N ALA A 97 10.80 -11.27 10.37
CA ALA A 97 11.80 -11.98 11.17
C ALA A 97 13.20 -12.02 10.53
N ARG A 98 13.34 -11.66 9.23
CA ARG A 98 14.65 -11.49 8.57
C ARG A 98 15.52 -10.41 9.22
N ASN A 99 14.87 -9.41 9.83
CA ASN A 99 15.53 -8.27 10.47
C ASN A 99 15.88 -8.54 11.94
N LEU A 100 15.41 -9.66 12.53
CA LEU A 100 15.65 -10.04 13.91
C LEU A 100 17.01 -10.71 14.06
N SER A 101 17.77 -10.28 15.06
CA SER A 101 19.10 -10.81 15.38
C SER A 101 19.36 -10.78 16.89
N ARG A 102 20.40 -11.49 17.33
CA ARG A 102 20.92 -11.47 18.72
C ARG A 102 19.84 -11.76 19.77
N MET A 103 18.92 -12.68 19.50
CA MET A 103 17.90 -13.05 20.47
C MET A 103 18.53 -13.82 21.63
N THR A 104 18.15 -13.47 22.85
CA THR A 104 18.47 -14.19 24.08
C THR A 104 17.18 -14.44 24.85
N VAL A 105 17.09 -15.59 25.49
CA VAL A 105 15.95 -15.97 26.33
C VAL A 105 16.47 -16.40 27.68
N ALA A 106 15.83 -15.94 28.76
CA ALA A 106 16.17 -16.32 30.12
C ALA A 106 14.91 -16.54 30.97
N ASP A 107 15.01 -17.28 32.05
CA ASP A 107 13.96 -17.33 33.06
C ASP A 107 14.00 -16.08 33.98
N LYS A 108 13.01 -15.95 34.86
CA LYS A 108 12.89 -14.81 35.81
C LYS A 108 14.09 -14.62 36.74
N THR A 109 14.99 -15.61 36.84
CA THR A 109 16.24 -15.50 37.63
C THR A 109 17.41 -15.04 36.81
N GLY A 110 17.25 -14.84 35.49
CA GLY A 110 18.32 -14.53 34.56
C GLY A 110 19.05 -15.76 34.02
N LYS A 111 18.60 -16.97 34.35
CA LYS A 111 19.21 -18.20 33.83
C LYS A 111 18.86 -18.39 32.36
N PRO A 112 19.85 -18.53 31.46
CA PRO A 112 19.62 -18.73 30.04
C PRO A 112 18.75 -19.97 29.77
N LEU A 113 17.81 -19.81 28.82
CA LEU A 113 16.97 -20.89 28.27
C LEU A 113 17.37 -21.14 26.81
N ALA A 114 17.48 -22.42 26.45
CA ALA A 114 17.73 -22.82 25.07
C ALA A 114 16.46 -22.62 24.23
N TYR A 115 16.65 -22.32 22.96
CA TYR A 115 15.56 -22.21 21.98
C TYR A 115 15.99 -22.70 20.61
N THR A 116 15.03 -23.19 19.81
CA THR A 116 15.25 -23.66 18.44
C THR A 116 14.34 -22.93 17.49
N LYS A 117 14.87 -22.44 16.36
CA LYS A 117 14.07 -21.84 15.31
C LYS A 117 13.38 -22.93 14.50
N LEU A 118 12.04 -23.00 14.55
CA LEU A 118 11.25 -24.04 13.88
C LEU A 118 10.99 -23.74 12.40
N ASN A 119 10.75 -22.46 12.08
CA ASN A 119 10.49 -21.99 10.72
C ASN A 119 10.92 -20.52 10.58
N LYS A 120 10.49 -19.84 9.52
CA LYS A 120 10.91 -18.46 9.21
C LYS A 120 10.58 -17.44 10.32
N ASN A 121 9.50 -17.65 11.08
CA ASN A 121 8.95 -16.69 12.04
C ASN A 121 8.60 -17.26 13.42
N THR A 122 8.99 -18.51 13.74
CA THR A 122 8.66 -19.21 14.99
C THR A 122 9.90 -19.78 15.67
N TRP A 123 10.00 -19.57 16.98
CA TRP A 123 11.06 -20.13 17.85
C TRP A 123 10.41 -20.89 19.01
N ASP A 124 10.84 -22.12 19.24
CA ASP A 124 10.43 -22.97 20.37
C ASP A 124 11.43 -22.83 21.50
N VAL A 125 10.97 -22.39 22.66
CA VAL A 125 11.81 -22.20 23.87
C VAL A 125 11.68 -23.42 24.74
N GLU A 126 12.81 -24.01 25.16
CA GLU A 126 12.85 -25.21 25.98
C GLU A 126 12.47 -24.89 27.43
N ILE A 127 11.23 -25.25 27.82
CA ILE A 127 10.72 -25.13 29.19
C ILE A 127 10.02 -26.40 29.63
N ASP A 128 10.18 -26.75 30.89
CA ASP A 128 9.55 -27.96 31.48
C ASP A 128 8.08 -27.76 31.83
N ALA A 129 7.72 -26.53 32.23
CA ALA A 129 6.38 -26.11 32.63
C ALA A 129 6.16 -24.65 32.26
N PRO A 130 4.90 -24.15 32.17
CA PRO A 130 4.61 -22.75 32.00
C PRO A 130 5.37 -21.89 33.02
N ARG A 131 6.00 -20.82 32.55
CA ARG A 131 6.79 -19.92 33.41
C ARG A 131 6.95 -18.53 32.80
N GLU A 132 7.28 -17.58 33.66
CA GLU A 132 7.75 -16.27 33.25
C GLU A 132 9.14 -16.38 32.58
N ILE A 133 9.27 -15.78 31.40
CA ILE A 133 10.50 -15.66 30.64
C ILE A 133 10.79 -14.21 30.28
N GLN A 134 12.07 -13.91 30.08
CA GLN A 134 12.55 -12.66 29.51
C GLN A 134 13.19 -12.94 28.16
N VAL A 135 12.84 -12.14 27.16
CA VAL A 135 13.40 -12.24 25.80
C VAL A 135 13.95 -10.87 25.41
N VAL A 136 15.16 -10.85 24.90
CA VAL A 136 15.78 -9.64 24.33
C VAL A 136 16.22 -9.96 22.92
N TYR A 137 15.93 -9.08 21.99
CA TYR A 137 16.34 -9.20 20.59
C TYR A 137 16.58 -7.85 19.94
N ARG A 138 17.33 -7.85 18.85
CA ARG A 138 17.66 -6.67 18.07
C ARG A 138 16.99 -6.72 16.71
N LEU A 139 16.44 -5.59 16.27
CA LEU A 139 15.86 -5.41 14.95
C LEU A 139 16.66 -4.38 14.15
N TYR A 140 16.96 -4.71 12.89
CA TYR A 140 17.48 -3.73 11.94
C TYR A 140 16.29 -2.93 11.36
N ALA A 141 16.34 -1.60 11.47
CA ALA A 141 15.23 -0.70 11.17
C ALA A 141 15.66 0.37 10.16
N HIS A 142 15.72 0.01 8.86
CA HIS A 142 16.16 0.90 7.80
C HIS A 142 15.40 0.71 6.48
N GLU A 143 14.13 0.33 6.57
CA GLU A 143 13.24 0.24 5.41
C GLU A 143 12.07 1.21 5.60
N LEU A 144 12.12 2.38 4.91
CA LEU A 144 11.09 3.41 5.03
C LEU A 144 9.81 2.99 4.31
N SER A 145 8.83 2.58 5.08
CA SER A 145 7.50 2.22 4.61
C SER A 145 6.52 2.29 5.78
N VAL A 146 5.25 2.57 5.52
CA VAL A 146 4.18 2.49 6.54
C VAL A 146 3.97 1.07 7.11
N ARG A 147 4.72 0.08 6.63
CA ARG A 147 4.57 -1.35 6.96
C ARG A 147 5.79 -1.97 7.64
N THR A 148 6.87 -1.22 7.77
CA THR A 148 8.18 -1.68 8.23
C THR A 148 8.75 -0.75 9.29
N ASN A 149 9.88 -1.12 9.88
CA ASN A 149 10.57 -0.28 10.85
C ASN A 149 11.64 0.58 10.15
N PHE A 150 11.69 1.85 10.53
CA PHE A 150 12.67 2.78 10.03
C PHE A 150 13.14 3.72 11.14
N ILE A 151 14.47 3.96 11.21
CA ILE A 151 15.06 4.92 12.14
C ILE A 151 16.10 5.74 11.40
N THR A 152 16.12 7.02 11.67
CA THR A 152 17.12 7.99 11.21
C THR A 152 17.62 8.84 12.38
N ASP A 153 18.37 9.89 12.09
CA ASP A 153 19.04 10.69 13.12
C ASP A 153 18.09 11.61 13.90
N ASN A 154 16.91 11.88 13.38
CA ASN A 154 15.94 12.82 13.95
C ASN A 154 14.54 12.24 14.17
N TYR A 155 14.24 11.03 13.67
CA TYR A 155 12.97 10.36 13.92
C TYR A 155 13.08 8.84 13.77
N GLY A 156 12.08 8.13 14.28
CA GLY A 156 11.87 6.71 14.09
C GLY A 156 10.40 6.38 13.86
N LEU A 157 10.19 5.26 13.19
CA LEU A 157 8.89 4.67 12.90
C LEU A 157 8.98 3.19 13.19
N ILE A 158 8.04 2.64 13.98
CA ILE A 158 7.86 1.20 14.13
C ILE A 158 6.42 0.79 13.80
N ASN A 159 6.30 -0.36 13.16
CA ASN A 159 5.03 -1.03 12.92
C ASN A 159 4.95 -2.26 13.83
N GLY A 160 3.80 -2.49 14.46
CA GLY A 160 3.64 -3.55 15.45
C GLY A 160 3.98 -4.95 14.92
N ALA A 161 3.54 -5.28 13.69
CA ALA A 161 3.79 -6.56 13.04
C ALA A 161 5.28 -6.86 12.81
N SER A 162 6.08 -5.85 12.53
CA SER A 162 7.52 -5.97 12.28
C SER A 162 8.38 -5.81 13.53
N THR A 163 7.75 -5.57 14.70
CA THR A 163 8.45 -5.24 15.94
C THR A 163 8.25 -6.28 17.03
N PHE A 164 7.02 -6.71 17.30
CA PHE A 164 6.70 -7.49 18.48
C PHE A 164 6.68 -9.00 18.21
N LEU A 165 7.46 -9.74 19.00
CA LEU A 165 7.26 -11.19 19.17
C LEU A 165 6.07 -11.41 20.10
N PHE A 166 5.31 -12.46 19.87
CA PHE A 166 4.17 -12.83 20.70
C PHE A 166 4.08 -14.34 20.92
N VAL A 167 3.25 -14.77 21.85
CA VAL A 167 2.88 -16.19 22.06
C VAL A 167 1.38 -16.35 21.90
N GLU A 168 0.95 -17.44 21.27
CA GLU A 168 -0.45 -17.84 21.25
C GLU A 168 -0.85 -18.48 22.55
N ARG A 169 -2.04 -18.12 23.07
CA ARG A 169 -2.60 -18.61 24.33
C ARG A 169 -4.10 -18.80 24.23
N GLU A 170 -4.64 -19.75 24.98
CA GLU A 170 -6.09 -19.91 25.14
C GLU A 170 -6.72 -18.68 25.83
N ASN A 171 -6.00 -18.10 26.80
CA ASN A 171 -6.43 -16.89 27.51
C ASN A 171 -5.51 -15.72 27.15
N PRO A 172 -5.89 -14.87 26.19
CA PRO A 172 -5.11 -13.70 25.81
C PRO A 172 -4.91 -12.73 26.98
N ARG A 173 -3.76 -12.07 27.01
CA ARG A 173 -3.43 -11.02 28.00
C ARG A 173 -3.27 -9.68 27.29
N PRO A 174 -3.55 -8.56 27.94
CA PRO A 174 -3.20 -7.25 27.44
C PRO A 174 -1.68 -7.04 27.47
N PHE A 175 -1.23 -6.00 26.79
CA PHE A 175 0.17 -5.69 26.59
C PHE A 175 0.49 -4.29 27.09
N MET A 176 1.63 -4.16 27.77
CA MET A 176 2.17 -2.89 28.20
C MET A 176 3.44 -2.59 27.39
N VAL A 177 3.46 -1.51 26.65
CA VAL A 177 4.59 -1.11 25.79
C VAL A 177 5.24 0.15 26.35
N LYS A 178 6.49 0.03 26.80
CA LYS A 178 7.34 1.15 27.22
C LYS A 178 8.29 1.51 26.07
N VAL A 179 8.44 2.80 25.80
CA VAL A 179 9.36 3.32 24.79
C VAL A 179 10.49 4.07 25.47
N VAL A 180 11.73 3.69 25.16
CA VAL A 180 12.95 4.37 25.65
C VAL A 180 13.50 5.25 24.54
N LEU A 181 13.59 6.54 24.79
CA LEU A 181 13.88 7.56 23.80
C LEU A 181 15.10 8.40 24.18
N PRO A 182 15.84 8.95 23.20
CA PRO A 182 16.73 10.07 23.41
C PRO A 182 15.99 11.26 24.07
N ASP A 183 16.71 12.12 24.79
CA ASP A 183 16.12 13.18 25.63
C ASP A 183 15.20 14.15 24.86
N ALA A 184 15.56 14.51 23.62
CA ALA A 184 14.79 15.46 22.81
C ALA A 184 13.60 14.83 22.07
N TRP A 185 13.46 13.49 22.10
CA TRP A 185 12.43 12.80 21.34
C TRP A 185 11.15 12.59 22.16
N THR A 186 10.02 12.72 21.47
CA THR A 186 8.69 12.36 21.95
C THR A 186 8.14 11.18 21.17
N VAL A 187 7.00 10.63 21.61
CA VAL A 187 6.34 9.47 20.98
C VAL A 187 4.86 9.74 20.82
N ASP A 188 4.31 9.28 19.69
CA ASP A 188 2.87 9.19 19.46
C ASP A 188 2.46 7.87 18.81
N THR A 189 1.25 7.39 19.14
CA THR A 189 0.66 6.13 18.70
C THR A 189 -0.86 6.16 18.91
N GLY A 190 -1.60 5.27 18.25
CA GLY A 190 -3.04 5.05 18.51
C GLY A 190 -3.35 4.39 19.84
N LEU A 191 -2.38 3.76 20.52
CA LEU A 191 -2.60 3.05 21.77
C LEU A 191 -2.97 3.99 22.93
N LYS A 192 -3.70 3.44 23.90
CA LYS A 192 -4.04 4.15 25.13
C LYS A 192 -2.79 4.49 25.94
N LYS A 193 -2.62 5.78 26.19
CA LYS A 193 -1.49 6.31 26.98
C LYS A 193 -1.72 6.05 28.47
N ILE A 194 -0.79 5.35 29.11
CA ILE A 194 -0.79 5.09 30.56
C ILE A 194 0.14 6.08 31.29
N SER A 195 1.29 6.39 30.66
CA SER A 195 2.21 7.46 31.11
C SER A 195 2.93 8.04 29.89
N ASP A 196 3.82 9.02 30.06
CA ASP A 196 4.45 9.73 28.94
C ASP A 196 5.15 8.83 27.90
N LYS A 197 5.63 7.66 28.31
CA LYS A 197 6.38 6.73 27.44
C LYS A 197 5.88 5.29 27.59
N THR A 198 4.65 5.11 28.11
CA THR A 198 4.07 3.78 28.36
C THR A 198 2.64 3.73 27.85
N PHE A 199 2.32 2.69 27.08
CA PHE A 199 1.06 2.52 26.38
C PHE A 199 0.50 1.12 26.62
N GLU A 200 -0.82 0.99 26.57
CA GLU A 200 -1.55 -0.27 26.74
C GLU A 200 -2.21 -0.68 25.43
N ALA A 201 -2.03 -1.96 25.04
CA ALA A 201 -2.83 -2.63 24.02
C ALA A 201 -3.66 -3.74 24.68
N THR A 202 -4.96 -3.78 24.41
CA THR A 202 -5.90 -4.73 25.04
C THR A 202 -5.89 -6.10 24.38
N SER A 203 -5.34 -6.21 23.18
CA SER A 203 -5.29 -7.46 22.39
C SER A 203 -4.05 -7.49 21.50
N LEU A 204 -3.74 -8.69 20.98
CA LEU A 204 -2.68 -8.88 20.00
C LEU A 204 -2.98 -8.09 18.70
N ASP A 205 -4.23 -8.08 18.24
CA ASP A 205 -4.63 -7.32 17.06
C ASP A 205 -4.35 -5.84 17.23
N GLU A 206 -4.67 -5.26 18.39
CA GLU A 206 -4.40 -3.86 18.70
C GLU A 206 -2.90 -3.56 18.80
N LEU A 207 -2.10 -4.46 19.40
CA LEU A 207 -0.64 -4.32 19.47
C LEU A 207 0.01 -4.33 18.07
N ILE A 208 -0.41 -5.25 17.21
CA ILE A 208 0.11 -5.37 15.84
C ILE A 208 -0.37 -4.21 14.96
N ASP A 209 -1.61 -3.75 15.18
CA ASP A 209 -2.24 -2.69 14.40
C ASP A 209 -1.89 -1.27 14.89
N SER A 210 -0.97 -1.12 15.82
CA SER A 210 -0.63 0.20 16.36
C SER A 210 0.82 0.57 16.06
N PRO A 211 1.06 1.44 15.06
CA PRO A 211 2.38 1.98 14.81
C PRO A 211 2.74 3.05 15.84
N PHE A 212 4.06 3.30 15.98
CA PHE A 212 4.59 4.40 16.76
C PHE A 212 5.44 5.28 15.87
N ILE A 213 5.29 6.59 15.99
CA ILE A 213 6.27 7.55 15.49
C ILE A 213 6.98 8.20 16.70
N VAL A 214 8.29 8.39 16.56
CA VAL A 214 9.13 8.98 17.60
C VAL A 214 10.08 10.00 16.97
N GLY A 215 10.45 11.04 17.71
CA GLY A 215 11.40 12.04 17.21
C GLY A 215 11.12 13.44 17.74
N GLU A 216 11.76 14.43 17.13
CA GLU A 216 11.41 15.83 17.30
C GLU A 216 10.08 16.10 16.57
N MET A 217 8.99 16.10 17.34
CA MET A 217 7.63 16.06 16.82
C MET A 217 6.93 17.41 16.90
N GLN A 218 6.18 17.77 15.87
CA GLN A 218 5.18 18.84 15.93
C GLN A 218 3.79 18.21 15.93
N THR A 219 2.90 18.76 16.77
CA THR A 219 1.52 18.24 16.92
C THR A 219 0.52 19.38 16.84
N TYR A 220 -0.56 19.17 16.08
CA TYR A 220 -1.76 20.00 16.07
C TYR A 220 -2.91 19.21 16.68
N GLU A 221 -3.50 19.73 17.75
CA GLU A 221 -4.58 19.10 18.49
C GLU A 221 -5.90 19.81 18.21
N PHE A 222 -6.97 19.03 18.05
CA PHE A 222 -8.34 19.52 17.91
C PHE A 222 -9.33 18.52 18.51
N SER A 223 -10.59 18.91 18.64
CA SER A 223 -11.63 18.02 19.16
C SER A 223 -12.92 18.17 18.37
N PHE A 224 -13.57 17.05 18.11
CA PHE A 224 -14.91 17.02 17.54
C PHE A 224 -15.84 16.21 18.47
N SER A 225 -17.01 16.77 18.82
CA SER A 225 -17.95 16.14 19.76
C SER A 225 -17.26 15.64 21.05
N GLN A 226 -16.31 16.41 21.58
CA GLN A 226 -15.49 16.13 22.78
C GLN A 226 -14.51 14.95 22.61
N VAL A 227 -14.40 14.36 21.44
CA VAL A 227 -13.39 13.34 21.14
C VAL A 227 -12.10 14.02 20.64
N PRO A 228 -10.96 13.80 21.31
CA PRO A 228 -9.70 14.43 20.93
C PRO A 228 -9.10 13.77 19.69
N HIS A 229 -8.54 14.63 18.83
CA HIS A 229 -7.78 14.25 17.64
C HIS A 229 -6.43 14.97 17.65
N ARG A 230 -5.42 14.35 17.09
CA ARG A 230 -4.11 14.96 16.95
C ARG A 230 -3.44 14.60 15.63
N LEU A 231 -2.88 15.60 14.98
CA LEU A 231 -2.03 15.45 13.80
C LEU A 231 -0.59 15.59 14.28
N SER A 232 0.12 14.48 14.36
CA SER A 232 1.51 14.41 14.81
C SER A 232 2.44 14.17 13.64
N MET A 233 3.48 14.98 13.51
CA MET A 233 4.39 14.97 12.37
C MET A 233 5.85 14.96 12.81
N VAL A 234 6.66 14.10 12.15
CA VAL A 234 8.12 14.00 12.31
C VAL A 234 8.82 14.03 10.95
N GLY A 235 10.12 14.25 10.92
CA GLY A 235 10.94 14.26 9.71
C GLY A 235 11.23 15.66 9.17
N ASP A 236 11.29 15.86 7.85
CA ASP A 236 11.62 17.16 7.24
C ASP A 236 10.40 18.09 7.12
N LEU A 237 10.10 18.82 8.19
CA LEU A 237 8.93 19.68 8.32
C LEU A 237 9.14 21.11 7.78
N ARG A 238 10.25 21.45 7.12
CA ARG A 238 10.59 22.82 6.68
C ARG A 238 9.49 23.52 5.85
N PHE A 239 8.67 22.77 5.14
CA PHE A 239 7.60 23.31 4.29
C PHE A 239 6.19 22.99 4.81
N TRP A 240 6.10 22.34 5.97
CA TRP A 240 4.86 21.94 6.60
C TRP A 240 4.54 22.87 7.78
N ASP A 241 3.46 23.62 7.63
CA ASP A 241 2.98 24.57 8.65
C ASP A 241 1.68 24.04 9.26
N LEU A 242 1.78 23.45 10.44
CA LEU A 242 0.65 22.80 11.10
C LEU A 242 -0.50 23.78 11.41
N THR A 243 -0.20 25.06 11.57
CA THR A 243 -1.24 26.07 11.81
C THR A 243 -2.13 26.32 10.58
N LYS A 244 -1.64 25.96 9.39
CA LYS A 244 -2.39 26.03 8.12
C LYS A 244 -3.02 24.72 7.73
N ILE A 245 -2.29 23.61 7.87
CA ILE A 245 -2.78 22.30 7.42
C ILE A 245 -3.70 21.62 8.44
N GLY A 246 -3.51 21.90 9.74
CA GLY A 246 -4.34 21.35 10.82
C GLY A 246 -5.83 21.64 10.65
N PRO A 247 -6.23 22.90 10.39
CA PRO A 247 -7.63 23.24 10.12
C PRO A 247 -8.23 22.54 8.89
N ASP A 248 -7.43 22.19 7.88
CA ASP A 248 -7.91 21.43 6.73
C ASP A 248 -8.16 19.96 7.09
N VAL A 249 -7.30 19.36 7.93
CA VAL A 249 -7.52 18.01 8.47
C VAL A 249 -8.75 17.98 9.41
N GLU A 250 -8.92 19.00 10.23
CA GLU A 250 -10.10 19.14 11.10
C GLU A 250 -11.40 19.18 10.27
N ARG A 251 -11.48 20.01 9.22
CA ARG A 251 -12.65 20.08 8.33
C ARG A 251 -12.94 18.77 7.61
N LEU A 252 -11.91 18.05 7.18
CA LEU A 252 -12.03 16.74 6.57
C LEU A 252 -12.56 15.71 7.58
N THR A 253 -12.05 15.74 8.81
CA THR A 253 -12.50 14.90 9.92
C THR A 253 -13.99 15.11 10.20
N GLU A 254 -14.42 16.37 10.32
CA GLU A 254 -15.82 16.74 10.51
C GLU A 254 -16.75 16.17 9.43
N GLU A 255 -16.34 16.28 8.16
CA GLU A 255 -17.16 15.76 7.04
C GLU A 255 -17.26 14.23 7.07
N ILE A 256 -16.17 13.51 7.33
CA ILE A 256 -16.20 12.03 7.43
C ILE A 256 -17.06 11.57 8.61
N MET A 257 -16.92 12.21 9.76
CA MET A 257 -17.72 11.87 10.93
C MET A 257 -19.22 12.16 10.70
N ALA A 258 -19.54 13.28 10.04
CA ALA A 258 -20.90 13.59 9.63
C ALA A 258 -21.44 12.60 8.58
N HIS A 259 -20.56 12.15 7.66
CA HIS A 259 -20.90 11.12 6.69
C HIS A 259 -21.29 9.82 7.39
N TRP A 260 -20.55 9.32 8.36
CA TRP A 260 -20.84 8.07 9.06
C TRP A 260 -21.91 8.23 10.15
N GLY A 261 -21.95 9.36 10.84
CA GLY A 261 -22.90 9.66 11.90
C GLY A 261 -22.59 8.99 13.26
N THR A 262 -21.44 8.35 13.39
CA THR A 262 -20.96 7.68 14.61
C THR A 262 -19.46 7.88 14.78
N ILE A 263 -19.00 7.91 16.03
CA ILE A 263 -17.57 8.00 16.37
C ILE A 263 -17.21 6.73 17.15
N PRO A 264 -16.46 5.80 16.56
CA PRO A 264 -16.25 4.49 17.16
C PRO A 264 -14.94 4.36 17.97
N TYR A 265 -14.33 5.47 18.39
CA TYR A 265 -13.07 5.53 19.13
C TYR A 265 -13.13 6.61 20.22
N GLU A 266 -12.23 6.53 21.20
CA GLU A 266 -12.09 7.50 22.29
C GLU A 266 -11.14 8.65 21.95
N SER A 267 -10.15 8.42 21.10
CA SER A 267 -9.24 9.42 20.54
C SER A 267 -8.70 8.94 19.20
N TYR A 268 -8.16 9.85 18.37
CA TYR A 268 -7.58 9.48 17.07
C TYR A 268 -6.27 10.19 16.80
N ALA A 269 -5.29 9.46 16.24
CA ALA A 269 -3.98 9.99 15.90
C ALA A 269 -3.71 9.90 14.38
N TYR A 270 -3.48 11.06 13.74
CA TYR A 270 -2.93 11.14 12.39
C TYR A 270 -1.41 11.19 12.50
N LEU A 271 -0.73 10.05 12.32
CA LEU A 271 0.71 9.91 12.42
C LEU A 271 1.34 10.16 11.04
N ASN A 272 2.14 11.21 10.91
CA ASN A 272 2.77 11.57 9.64
C ASN A 272 4.29 11.59 9.75
N VAL A 273 4.93 10.90 8.82
CA VAL A 273 6.37 10.97 8.56
C VAL A 273 6.60 11.79 7.29
N VAL A 274 7.43 12.81 7.35
CA VAL A 274 7.77 13.64 6.19
C VAL A 274 9.17 13.30 5.71
N ASP A 275 9.24 12.52 4.63
CA ASP A 275 10.50 12.06 4.01
C ASP A 275 10.28 11.69 2.53
N ASN A 276 11.33 11.23 1.84
CA ASN A 276 11.30 10.77 0.45
C ASN A 276 10.66 9.38 0.32
N GLY A 277 9.39 9.29 0.66
CA GLY A 277 8.55 8.10 0.58
C GLY A 277 7.12 8.46 0.21
N GLY A 278 6.22 7.54 0.47
CA GLY A 278 4.79 7.75 0.25
C GLY A 278 3.96 6.55 0.70
N GLY A 279 2.65 6.77 0.78
CA GLY A 279 1.65 5.78 1.16
C GLY A 279 1.07 6.03 2.53
N GLY A 280 -0.04 5.37 2.79
CA GLY A 280 -0.72 5.34 4.06
C GLY A 280 -0.99 3.90 4.50
N LEU A 281 -1.38 3.76 5.74
CA LEU A 281 -1.88 2.52 6.31
C LEU A 281 -2.85 2.88 7.43
N GLU A 282 -4.02 2.33 7.29
CA GLU A 282 -5.11 2.48 8.23
C GLU A 282 -4.91 1.61 9.49
N HIS A 283 -5.27 2.17 10.64
CA HIS A 283 -5.26 1.49 11.92
C HIS A 283 -6.57 1.74 12.68
N LEU A 284 -6.82 0.99 13.75
CA LEU A 284 -8.09 1.02 14.46
C LEU A 284 -8.44 2.45 14.96
N ASP A 285 -7.49 3.10 15.63
CA ASP A 285 -7.65 4.42 16.25
C ASP A 285 -6.52 5.39 15.86
N SER A 286 -5.85 5.09 14.74
CA SER A 286 -4.84 5.95 14.13
C SER A 286 -4.69 5.69 12.65
N THR A 287 -3.92 6.52 11.98
CA THR A 287 -3.41 6.25 10.63
C THR A 287 -1.96 6.65 10.55
N LEU A 288 -1.15 5.87 9.81
CA LEU A 288 0.24 6.17 9.54
C LEU A 288 0.41 6.56 8.08
N MET A 289 1.00 7.73 7.83
CA MET A 289 1.23 8.26 6.50
C MET A 289 2.68 8.68 6.31
N ILE A 290 3.18 8.56 5.08
CA ILE A 290 4.47 9.12 4.67
C ILE A 290 4.22 10.11 3.55
N ALA A 291 4.65 11.36 3.74
CA ALA A 291 4.44 12.46 2.81
C ALA A 291 5.77 13.07 2.36
N LYS A 292 5.82 13.54 1.11
CA LYS A 292 7.03 14.20 0.60
C LYS A 292 7.22 15.58 1.22
N PRO A 293 8.47 16.02 1.51
CA PRO A 293 8.74 17.33 2.11
C PRO A 293 8.15 18.51 1.34
N LEU A 294 8.13 18.45 0.02
CA LEU A 294 7.63 19.53 -0.85
C LEU A 294 6.12 19.43 -1.18
N ALA A 295 5.38 18.48 -0.62
CA ALA A 295 3.95 18.31 -0.95
C ALA A 295 3.12 19.59 -0.75
N PRO A 296 3.30 20.41 0.31
CA PRO A 296 2.53 21.65 0.47
C PRO A 296 2.86 22.77 -0.53
N ARG A 297 3.94 22.65 -1.31
CA ARG A 297 4.36 23.66 -2.28
C ARG A 297 3.57 23.65 -3.59
N SER A 298 2.76 22.63 -3.82
CA SER A 298 1.95 22.45 -5.01
C SER A 298 0.52 22.09 -4.63
N ARG A 299 -0.47 22.82 -5.15
CA ARG A 299 -1.90 22.54 -4.95
C ARG A 299 -2.23 21.08 -5.27
N LYS A 300 -1.71 20.57 -6.39
CA LYS A 300 -1.92 19.17 -6.80
C LYS A 300 -1.35 18.18 -5.78
N SER A 301 -0.12 18.40 -5.31
CA SER A 301 0.52 17.49 -4.33
C SER A 301 -0.13 17.61 -2.96
N TYR A 302 -0.56 18.81 -2.57
CA TYR A 302 -1.26 19.05 -1.33
C TYR A 302 -2.63 18.35 -1.31
N LEU A 303 -3.42 18.48 -2.39
CA LEU A 303 -4.69 17.74 -2.52
C LEU A 303 -4.49 16.23 -2.57
N SER A 304 -3.36 15.75 -3.11
CA SER A 304 -3.06 14.31 -3.07
C SER A 304 -2.77 13.83 -1.64
N TRP A 305 -2.08 14.64 -0.83
CA TRP A 305 -1.87 14.32 0.58
C TRP A 305 -3.17 14.38 1.38
N LEU A 306 -4.01 15.41 1.20
CA LEU A 306 -5.32 15.48 1.84
C LEU A 306 -6.23 14.31 1.42
N GLY A 307 -6.16 13.88 0.15
CA GLY A 307 -6.85 12.68 -0.33
C GLY A 307 -6.39 11.41 0.41
N LEU A 308 -5.07 11.29 0.66
CA LEU A 308 -4.53 10.20 1.47
C LEU A 308 -5.05 10.28 2.92
N VAL A 309 -5.04 11.45 3.55
CA VAL A 309 -5.62 11.65 4.90
C VAL A 309 -7.09 11.22 4.93
N SER A 310 -7.86 11.62 3.89
CA SER A 310 -9.28 11.24 3.75
C SER A 310 -9.46 9.73 3.62
N HIS A 311 -8.65 9.09 2.77
CA HIS A 311 -8.68 7.65 2.52
C HIS A 311 -8.41 6.87 3.80
N GLU A 312 -7.29 7.16 4.45
CA GLU A 312 -6.87 6.45 5.66
C GLU A 312 -7.84 6.66 6.84
N PHE A 313 -8.38 7.87 7.01
CA PHE A 313 -9.34 8.12 8.08
C PHE A 313 -10.70 7.48 7.79
N TYR A 314 -11.14 7.41 6.53
CA TYR A 314 -12.38 6.72 6.15
C TYR A 314 -12.35 5.24 6.51
N HIS A 315 -11.17 4.63 6.47
CA HIS A 315 -10.95 3.24 6.87
C HIS A 315 -11.27 2.95 8.34
N THR A 316 -11.30 3.94 9.21
CA THR A 316 -11.74 3.77 10.60
C THR A 316 -13.09 3.04 10.69
N TRP A 317 -13.98 3.29 9.73
CA TRP A 317 -15.27 2.58 9.57
C TRP A 317 -15.18 1.47 8.55
N ASN A 318 -14.79 1.78 7.32
CA ASN A 318 -14.68 0.84 6.19
C ASN A 318 -13.22 0.44 5.99
N VAL A 319 -12.80 -0.41 6.71
CA VAL A 319 -12.43 -1.78 6.87
C VAL A 319 -12.06 -2.13 8.33
N LYS A 320 -11.71 -1.15 9.15
CA LYS A 320 -11.26 -1.49 10.53
C LYS A 320 -12.42 -2.04 11.37
N ARG A 321 -13.66 -1.64 11.06
CA ARG A 321 -14.86 -2.09 11.77
C ARG A 321 -15.85 -2.80 10.83
N LEU A 322 -16.24 -2.17 9.72
CA LEU A 322 -17.00 -2.84 8.64
C LEU A 322 -16.04 -3.63 7.76
N ARG A 323 -15.71 -4.87 8.13
CA ARG A 323 -14.73 -5.68 7.42
C ARG A 323 -15.33 -6.96 6.84
N PRO A 324 -14.75 -7.50 5.76
CA PRO A 324 -15.06 -8.85 5.31
C PRO A 324 -14.76 -9.89 6.41
N LYS A 325 -15.69 -10.80 6.67
CA LYS A 325 -15.50 -11.90 7.65
C LYS A 325 -14.22 -12.71 7.42
N ALA A 326 -13.82 -12.87 6.17
CA ALA A 326 -12.60 -13.58 5.81
C ALA A 326 -11.30 -12.88 6.27
N LEU A 327 -11.37 -11.62 6.66
CA LEU A 327 -10.25 -10.86 7.23
C LEU A 327 -10.21 -10.87 8.77
N GLY A 328 -10.98 -11.74 9.41
CA GLY A 328 -10.92 -11.82 10.86
C GLY A 328 -11.56 -13.09 11.44
N PRO A 329 -11.01 -13.67 12.56
CA PRO A 329 -9.78 -13.23 13.21
C PRO A 329 -8.56 -13.35 12.27
N PHE A 330 -7.57 -12.46 12.42
CA PHE A 330 -6.40 -12.45 11.56
C PHE A 330 -5.50 -13.66 11.80
N ASP A 331 -5.10 -14.34 10.72
CA ASP A 331 -3.97 -15.28 10.74
C ASP A 331 -2.70 -14.50 10.35
N TYR A 332 -1.84 -14.20 11.32
CA TYR A 332 -0.61 -13.44 11.10
C TYR A 332 0.54 -14.25 10.50
N GLU A 333 0.35 -15.54 10.27
CA GLU A 333 1.36 -16.42 9.68
C GLU A 333 1.10 -16.70 8.19
N ASN A 334 -0.17 -16.64 7.76
CA ASN A 334 -0.60 -16.97 6.41
C ASN A 334 -1.46 -15.85 5.81
N GLU A 335 -1.70 -15.94 4.50
CA GLU A 335 -2.57 -15.05 3.77
C GLU A 335 -4.04 -15.21 4.17
N ASN A 336 -4.74 -14.10 4.30
CA ASN A 336 -6.18 -14.07 4.60
C ASN A 336 -6.94 -13.63 3.33
N TYR A 337 -7.46 -14.59 2.59
CA TYR A 337 -8.06 -14.34 1.27
C TYR A 337 -9.48 -13.80 1.34
N THR A 338 -9.76 -12.76 0.56
CA THR A 338 -11.11 -12.21 0.38
C THR A 338 -11.33 -11.69 -1.03
N ARG A 339 -12.56 -11.78 -1.53
CA ARG A 339 -12.98 -11.17 -2.80
C ARG A 339 -13.55 -9.76 -2.63
N ALA A 340 -13.43 -9.16 -1.45
CA ALA A 340 -14.12 -7.93 -1.06
C ALA A 340 -13.17 -6.75 -0.79
N LEU A 341 -11.88 -6.81 -1.18
CA LEU A 341 -10.98 -5.66 -1.03
C LEU A 341 -11.46 -4.45 -1.85
N TRP A 342 -12.17 -4.65 -2.96
CA TRP A 342 -12.76 -3.57 -3.71
C TRP A 342 -13.83 -2.79 -2.91
N ILE A 343 -14.49 -3.44 -1.92
CA ILE A 343 -15.41 -2.75 -0.99
C ILE A 343 -14.59 -1.97 0.04
N ALA A 344 -13.56 -2.62 0.61
CA ALA A 344 -12.70 -2.00 1.60
C ALA A 344 -11.93 -0.81 1.03
N GLU A 345 -11.24 -1.01 -0.10
CA GLU A 345 -10.31 -0.06 -0.68
C GLU A 345 -10.92 0.78 -1.82
N GLY A 346 -11.66 0.10 -2.70
CA GLY A 346 -12.22 0.76 -3.89
C GLY A 346 -13.34 1.74 -3.54
N ILE A 347 -14.26 1.38 -2.64
CA ILE A 347 -15.28 2.32 -2.16
C ILE A 347 -14.63 3.45 -1.35
N THR A 348 -13.62 3.17 -0.53
CA THR A 348 -12.85 4.21 0.16
C THR A 348 -12.19 5.17 -0.83
N SER A 349 -11.58 4.63 -1.90
CA SER A 349 -10.99 5.45 -2.98
C SER A 349 -12.03 6.24 -3.81
N TYR A 350 -13.28 5.83 -3.82
CA TYR A 350 -14.37 6.65 -4.38
C TYR A 350 -14.70 7.83 -3.47
N TYR A 351 -14.65 7.62 -2.16
CA TYR A 351 -15.00 8.66 -1.18
C TYR A 351 -13.87 9.65 -0.89
N ASP A 352 -12.59 9.26 -1.00
CA ASP A 352 -11.47 10.08 -0.57
C ASP A 352 -11.49 11.50 -1.17
N ASP A 353 -11.57 11.61 -2.49
CA ASP A 353 -11.66 12.90 -3.20
C ASP A 353 -13.08 13.52 -3.13
N LEU A 354 -14.14 12.72 -3.07
CA LEU A 354 -15.52 13.22 -2.92
C LEU A 354 -15.70 13.94 -1.57
N ILE A 355 -15.07 13.43 -0.53
CA ILE A 355 -15.07 14.04 0.81
C ILE A 355 -14.28 15.36 0.79
N LEU A 356 -13.15 15.45 0.10
CA LEU A 356 -12.44 16.71 -0.08
C LEU A 356 -13.31 17.77 -0.75
N LEU A 357 -14.10 17.37 -1.73
CA LEU A 357 -15.08 18.28 -2.35
C LEU A 357 -16.18 18.68 -1.35
N ARG A 358 -16.78 17.72 -0.65
CA ARG A 358 -17.87 17.95 0.32
C ARG A 358 -17.42 18.81 1.51
N SER A 359 -16.18 18.67 1.95
CA SER A 359 -15.58 19.54 2.98
C SER A 359 -15.17 20.92 2.46
N GLY A 360 -15.28 21.19 1.13
CA GLY A 360 -14.90 22.45 0.53
C GLY A 360 -13.38 22.65 0.39
N LEU A 361 -12.58 21.60 0.54
CA LEU A 361 -11.13 21.63 0.34
C LEU A 361 -10.75 21.49 -1.14
N MET A 362 -11.65 20.92 -1.95
CA MET A 362 -11.51 20.73 -3.39
C MET A 362 -12.66 21.40 -4.14
N THR A 363 -12.41 21.93 -5.31
CA THR A 363 -13.45 22.48 -6.19
C THR A 363 -14.10 21.39 -7.04
N GLU A 364 -15.34 21.63 -7.54
CA GLU A 364 -16.03 20.70 -8.46
C GLU A 364 -15.18 20.40 -9.72
N VAL A 365 -14.47 21.41 -10.23
CA VAL A 365 -13.61 21.25 -11.43
C VAL A 365 -12.45 20.30 -11.13
N GLU A 366 -11.75 20.49 -10.02
CA GLU A 366 -10.66 19.61 -9.58
C GLU A 366 -11.14 18.16 -9.35
N TYR A 367 -12.31 18.00 -8.73
CA TYR A 367 -12.91 16.69 -8.50
C TYR A 367 -13.28 15.97 -9.80
N LEU A 368 -13.98 16.66 -10.72
CA LEU A 368 -14.36 16.08 -12.00
C LEU A 368 -13.14 15.74 -12.87
N GLU A 369 -12.06 16.51 -12.76
CA GLU A 369 -10.80 16.19 -13.43
C GLU A 369 -10.16 14.92 -12.85
N LYS A 370 -10.14 14.75 -11.53
CA LYS A 370 -9.64 13.54 -10.87
C LYS A 370 -10.50 12.31 -11.21
N LEU A 371 -11.81 12.43 -11.11
CA LEU A 371 -12.77 11.39 -11.50
C LEU A 371 -12.58 10.99 -12.98
N SER A 372 -12.38 11.97 -13.87
CA SER A 372 -12.10 11.71 -15.28
C SER A 372 -10.86 10.85 -15.46
N LYS A 373 -9.77 11.18 -14.80
CA LYS A 373 -8.49 10.42 -14.85
C LYS A 373 -8.66 9.00 -14.30
N GLN A 374 -9.40 8.86 -13.22
CA GLN A 374 -9.64 7.56 -12.59
C GLN A 374 -10.46 6.63 -13.50
N LEU A 375 -11.56 7.14 -14.06
CA LEU A 375 -12.37 6.37 -15.01
C LEU A 375 -11.57 6.05 -16.30
N ALA A 376 -10.82 7.03 -16.83
CA ALA A 376 -9.95 6.86 -18.00
C ALA A 376 -8.88 5.76 -17.78
N TYR A 377 -8.29 5.70 -16.60
CA TYR A 377 -7.32 4.67 -16.26
C TYR A 377 -7.90 3.26 -16.40
N VAL A 378 -9.13 3.05 -15.91
CA VAL A 378 -9.82 1.76 -15.98
C VAL A 378 -10.17 1.40 -17.43
N GLU A 379 -10.72 2.37 -18.18
CA GLU A 379 -11.13 2.16 -19.58
C GLU A 379 -9.96 1.89 -20.52
N ASN A 380 -8.80 2.48 -20.26
CA ASN A 380 -7.58 2.29 -21.04
C ASN A 380 -6.74 1.09 -20.58
N SER A 381 -7.13 0.41 -19.50
CA SER A 381 -6.37 -0.73 -18.96
C SER A 381 -6.72 -2.03 -19.68
N VAL A 382 -5.72 -2.68 -20.29
CA VAL A 382 -5.85 -4.04 -20.85
C VAL A 382 -6.23 -5.03 -19.74
N GLY A 383 -5.52 -5.01 -18.62
CA GLY A 383 -5.74 -5.91 -17.49
C GLY A 383 -7.15 -5.83 -16.90
N SER A 384 -7.85 -4.68 -17.01
CA SER A 384 -9.25 -4.55 -16.57
C SER A 384 -10.24 -5.43 -17.34
N ARG A 385 -9.85 -5.89 -18.54
CA ARG A 385 -10.63 -6.79 -19.40
C ARG A 385 -10.21 -8.25 -19.23
N VAL A 386 -9.15 -8.51 -18.50
CA VAL A 386 -8.58 -9.85 -18.26
C VAL A 386 -8.93 -10.34 -16.85
N GLN A 387 -8.78 -9.48 -15.85
CA GLN A 387 -9.03 -9.83 -14.45
C GLN A 387 -10.31 -9.19 -13.94
N SER A 388 -11.18 -9.98 -13.30
CA SER A 388 -12.36 -9.47 -12.60
C SER A 388 -11.96 -8.68 -11.34
N LEU A 389 -12.86 -7.81 -10.88
CA LEU A 389 -12.62 -7.02 -9.67
C LEU A 389 -12.56 -7.89 -8.40
N GLY A 390 -13.38 -8.95 -8.36
CA GLY A 390 -13.35 -9.94 -7.29
C GLY A 390 -12.06 -10.75 -7.27
N ASP A 391 -11.52 -11.14 -8.45
CA ASP A 391 -10.24 -11.85 -8.54
C ASP A 391 -9.07 -10.92 -8.21
N SER A 392 -9.12 -9.65 -8.61
CA SER A 392 -8.12 -8.65 -8.22
C SER A 392 -8.03 -8.51 -6.69
N SER A 393 -9.17 -8.53 -6.00
CA SER A 393 -9.22 -8.54 -4.53
C SER A 393 -8.61 -9.82 -3.94
N HIS A 394 -8.95 -10.98 -4.48
CA HIS A 394 -8.49 -12.28 -3.98
C HIS A 394 -6.99 -12.49 -4.21
N ASP A 395 -6.50 -12.14 -5.39
CA ASP A 395 -5.12 -12.35 -5.81
C ASP A 395 -4.18 -11.19 -5.37
N ALA A 396 -4.63 -10.28 -4.52
CA ALA A 396 -3.84 -9.13 -4.06
C ALA A 396 -2.43 -9.55 -3.59
N TRP A 397 -2.35 -10.64 -2.82
CA TRP A 397 -1.14 -11.21 -2.23
C TRP A 397 -0.04 -11.56 -3.23
N ILE A 398 -0.42 -12.04 -4.40
CA ILE A 398 0.51 -12.56 -5.40
C ILE A 398 0.58 -11.74 -6.68
N LYS A 399 -0.37 -10.79 -6.88
CA LYS A 399 -0.43 -9.92 -8.06
C LYS A 399 -0.25 -8.45 -7.70
N TYR A 400 -1.21 -7.80 -7.05
CA TYR A 400 -1.19 -6.36 -6.82
C TYR A 400 0.04 -5.88 -6.05
N TYR A 401 0.46 -6.64 -5.04
CA TYR A 401 1.67 -6.34 -4.25
C TYR A 401 2.97 -6.95 -4.83
N ARG A 402 2.89 -7.70 -5.93
CA ARG A 402 4.04 -8.32 -6.62
C ARG A 402 3.98 -8.06 -8.12
N GLN A 403 3.90 -6.78 -8.49
CA GLN A 403 3.82 -6.38 -9.89
C GLN A 403 5.12 -6.66 -10.64
N ASP A 404 4.98 -7.04 -11.92
CA ASP A 404 6.03 -7.22 -12.89
C ASP A 404 5.74 -6.42 -14.18
N GLU A 405 6.56 -6.58 -15.19
CA GLU A 405 6.43 -5.91 -16.47
C GLU A 405 5.18 -6.33 -17.27
N ASN A 406 4.60 -7.50 -16.98
CA ASN A 406 3.38 -7.99 -17.61
C ASN A 406 2.09 -7.65 -16.84
N SER A 407 2.20 -7.15 -15.62
CA SER A 407 1.05 -6.81 -14.78
C SER A 407 0.03 -5.88 -15.45
N PRO A 408 0.42 -4.87 -16.26
CA PRO A 408 -0.53 -4.01 -16.98
C PRO A 408 -1.42 -4.78 -17.97
N ASN A 409 -0.97 -5.93 -18.48
CA ASN A 409 -1.73 -6.77 -19.41
C ASN A 409 -2.70 -7.74 -18.72
N THR A 410 -2.44 -8.11 -17.48
CA THR A 410 -3.11 -9.24 -16.82
C THR A 410 -3.83 -8.88 -15.53
N GLN A 411 -3.61 -7.67 -14.99
CA GLN A 411 -4.12 -7.27 -13.69
C GLN A 411 -4.94 -5.98 -13.75
N THR A 412 -5.92 -5.89 -12.88
CA THR A 412 -6.61 -4.64 -12.58
C THR A 412 -6.44 -4.26 -11.10
N SER A 413 -6.51 -2.98 -10.79
CA SER A 413 -6.44 -2.49 -9.43
C SER A 413 -7.82 -2.54 -8.76
N TYR A 414 -7.95 -3.22 -7.64
CA TYR A 414 -9.16 -3.19 -6.83
C TYR A 414 -9.39 -1.82 -6.16
N TYR A 415 -8.35 -0.96 -6.08
CA TYR A 415 -8.50 0.46 -5.75
C TYR A 415 -9.17 1.22 -6.90
N SER A 416 -8.50 1.31 -8.05
CA SER A 416 -8.94 2.17 -9.16
C SER A 416 -10.21 1.66 -9.84
N LYS A 417 -10.28 0.35 -10.21
CA LYS A 417 -11.50 -0.24 -10.77
C LYS A 417 -12.59 -0.33 -9.72
N GLY A 418 -12.22 -0.57 -8.44
CA GLY A 418 -13.16 -0.57 -7.34
C GLY A 418 -13.81 0.79 -7.11
N ALA A 419 -13.06 1.89 -7.18
CA ALA A 419 -13.61 3.24 -7.09
C ALA A 419 -14.53 3.59 -8.28
N ALA A 420 -14.16 3.18 -9.49
CA ALA A 420 -15.02 3.34 -10.67
C ALA A 420 -16.33 2.55 -10.52
N VAL A 421 -16.26 1.32 -10.01
CA VAL A 421 -17.46 0.48 -9.73
C VAL A 421 -18.24 1.07 -8.55
N GLY A 422 -17.60 1.64 -7.53
CA GLY A 422 -18.23 2.37 -6.43
C GLY A 422 -19.04 3.57 -6.94
N PHE A 423 -18.43 4.38 -7.82
CA PHE A 423 -19.14 5.47 -8.52
C PHE A 423 -20.36 4.93 -9.30
N MET A 424 -20.18 3.87 -10.09
CA MET A 424 -21.26 3.26 -10.87
C MET A 424 -22.38 2.70 -9.98
N LEU A 425 -22.02 2.13 -8.83
CA LEU A 425 -22.98 1.62 -7.86
C LEU A 425 -23.78 2.76 -7.23
N ASP A 426 -23.13 3.86 -6.79
CA ASP A 426 -23.81 5.04 -6.24
C ASP A 426 -24.81 5.62 -7.23
N MET A 427 -24.39 5.82 -8.48
CA MET A 427 -25.28 6.33 -9.53
C MET A 427 -26.42 5.37 -9.86
N THR A 428 -26.17 4.08 -9.81
CA THR A 428 -27.22 3.05 -10.04
C THR A 428 -28.23 3.05 -8.89
N LEU A 429 -27.77 3.05 -7.64
CA LEU A 429 -28.66 3.12 -6.47
C LEU A 429 -29.57 4.36 -6.53
N ARG A 430 -28.99 5.54 -6.78
CA ARG A 430 -29.73 6.81 -6.90
C ARG A 430 -30.77 6.75 -8.04
N ARG A 431 -30.40 6.21 -9.19
CA ARG A 431 -31.28 6.10 -10.35
C ARG A 431 -32.44 5.13 -10.10
N GLU A 432 -32.13 3.93 -9.62
CA GLU A 432 -33.11 2.86 -9.44
C GLU A 432 -34.12 3.16 -8.33
N THR A 433 -33.74 4.01 -7.37
CA THR A 433 -34.59 4.41 -6.25
C THR A 433 -35.11 5.84 -6.34
N ASN A 434 -34.84 6.55 -7.44
CA ASN A 434 -35.17 7.97 -7.61
C ASN A 434 -34.64 8.86 -6.48
N GLU A 435 -33.34 8.72 -6.16
CA GLU A 435 -32.57 9.45 -5.12
C GLU A 435 -32.92 9.07 -3.66
N ARG A 436 -33.69 8.00 -3.40
CA ARG A 436 -34.00 7.55 -2.03
C ARG A 436 -32.83 6.81 -1.38
N VAL A 437 -32.05 6.08 -2.16
CA VAL A 437 -30.89 5.31 -1.71
C VAL A 437 -29.66 5.75 -2.50
N SER A 438 -28.57 5.97 -1.80
CA SER A 438 -27.23 6.27 -2.33
C SER A 438 -26.23 5.26 -1.78
N LEU A 439 -24.99 5.33 -2.24
CA LEU A 439 -23.91 4.55 -1.64
C LEU A 439 -23.67 4.98 -0.17
N ASP A 440 -23.86 6.26 0.17
CA ASP A 440 -23.85 6.73 1.56
C ASP A 440 -24.84 5.93 2.43
N THR A 441 -26.06 5.69 1.91
CA THR A 441 -27.10 4.92 2.59
C THR A 441 -26.68 3.47 2.77
N LEU A 442 -26.18 2.84 1.69
CA LEU A 442 -25.75 1.44 1.71
C LEU A 442 -24.62 1.21 2.69
N MET A 443 -23.60 2.08 2.70
CA MET A 443 -22.44 1.93 3.58
C MET A 443 -22.80 2.12 5.05
N LYS A 444 -23.68 3.09 5.39
CA LYS A 444 -24.17 3.27 6.75
C LYS A 444 -24.98 2.08 7.25
N GLU A 445 -25.85 1.55 6.40
CA GLU A 445 -26.66 0.39 6.76
C GLU A 445 -25.79 -0.87 6.90
N ALA A 446 -24.81 -1.05 6.02
CA ALA A 446 -23.82 -2.12 6.14
C ALA A 446 -23.02 -2.01 7.44
N TYR A 447 -22.58 -0.80 7.80
CA TYR A 447 -21.89 -0.55 9.06
C TYR A 447 -22.77 -0.90 10.27
N THR A 448 -24.02 -0.45 10.26
CA THR A 448 -24.98 -0.73 11.34
C THR A 448 -25.19 -2.22 11.54
N ARG A 449 -25.29 -3.00 10.45
CA ARG A 449 -25.57 -4.46 10.53
C ARG A 449 -24.33 -5.30 10.78
N TYR A 450 -23.16 -4.90 10.25
CA TYR A 450 -22.02 -5.80 10.11
C TYR A 450 -20.73 -5.32 10.77
N SER A 451 -20.71 -4.16 11.43
CA SER A 451 -19.47 -3.65 12.04
C SER A 451 -18.93 -4.52 13.17
N LYS A 452 -19.78 -5.31 13.83
CA LYS A 452 -19.39 -6.19 14.92
C LYS A 452 -18.82 -7.54 14.42
N ASP A 453 -19.55 -8.19 13.49
CA ASP A 453 -19.28 -9.59 13.13
C ASP A 453 -18.68 -9.72 11.70
N GLY A 454 -18.50 -8.59 11.02
CA GLY A 454 -18.08 -8.54 9.62
C GLY A 454 -19.19 -8.96 8.65
N PHE A 455 -18.91 -8.89 7.34
CA PHE A 455 -19.85 -9.25 6.29
C PHE A 455 -19.24 -10.25 5.29
N THR A 456 -20.10 -11.02 4.63
CA THR A 456 -19.76 -11.77 3.42
C THR A 456 -20.16 -10.98 2.18
N THR A 457 -19.53 -11.26 1.04
CA THR A 457 -19.93 -10.64 -0.25
C THR A 457 -21.41 -10.86 -0.57
N ARG A 458 -21.98 -11.99 -0.16
CA ARG A 458 -23.41 -12.30 -0.32
C ARG A 458 -24.29 -11.38 0.53
N GLU A 459 -23.94 -11.18 1.80
CA GLU A 459 -24.69 -10.27 2.70
C GLU A 459 -24.67 -8.84 2.17
N PHE A 460 -23.53 -8.34 1.67
CA PHE A 460 -23.45 -7.01 1.06
C PHE A 460 -24.33 -6.88 -0.20
N ARG A 461 -24.35 -7.90 -1.07
CA ARG A 461 -25.21 -7.93 -2.27
C ARG A 461 -26.70 -8.00 -1.91
N ASN A 462 -27.05 -8.83 -0.93
CA ASN A 462 -28.43 -8.95 -0.45
C ASN A 462 -28.93 -7.64 0.16
N LEU A 463 -28.10 -6.97 0.96
CA LEU A 463 -28.42 -5.65 1.50
C LEU A 463 -28.62 -4.62 0.38
N THR A 464 -27.79 -4.65 -0.65
CA THR A 464 -27.96 -3.77 -1.82
C THR A 464 -29.30 -4.00 -2.50
N ALA A 465 -29.68 -5.25 -2.74
CA ALA A 465 -30.96 -5.61 -3.36
C ALA A 465 -32.17 -5.25 -2.47
N GLU A 466 -32.05 -5.45 -1.16
CA GLU A 466 -33.06 -5.06 -0.16
C GLU A 466 -33.35 -3.55 -0.19
N LEU A 467 -32.31 -2.73 -0.11
CA LEU A 467 -32.44 -1.27 -0.11
C LEU A 467 -33.01 -0.73 -1.43
N VAL A 468 -32.64 -1.34 -2.54
CA VAL A 468 -33.18 -0.97 -3.87
C VAL A 468 -34.63 -1.47 -4.05
N GLY A 469 -35.00 -2.57 -3.40
CA GLY A 469 -36.30 -3.22 -3.52
C GLY A 469 -36.44 -4.13 -4.75
N LYS A 470 -35.30 -4.54 -5.36
CA LYS A 470 -35.26 -5.46 -6.51
C LYS A 470 -33.89 -6.13 -6.66
N PRO A 471 -33.77 -7.26 -7.40
CA PRO A 471 -32.52 -7.95 -7.62
C PRO A 471 -31.45 -7.05 -8.25
N MET A 472 -30.23 -7.11 -7.72
CA MET A 472 -29.06 -6.37 -8.18
C MET A 472 -27.92 -7.27 -8.66
N ASP A 473 -28.17 -8.59 -8.79
CA ASP A 473 -27.16 -9.59 -9.19
C ASP A 473 -26.52 -9.27 -10.54
N TRP A 474 -27.30 -8.70 -11.48
CA TRP A 474 -26.81 -8.29 -12.79
C TRP A 474 -25.65 -7.29 -12.70
N PHE A 475 -25.69 -6.37 -11.71
CA PHE A 475 -24.65 -5.37 -11.51
C PHE A 475 -23.34 -6.03 -11.06
N PHE A 476 -23.43 -6.88 -10.04
CA PHE A 476 -22.26 -7.56 -9.48
C PHE A 476 -21.69 -8.59 -10.46
N ALA A 477 -22.54 -9.36 -11.13
CA ALA A 477 -22.09 -10.32 -12.14
C ALA A 477 -21.31 -9.65 -13.27
N LYS A 478 -21.78 -8.47 -13.73
CA LYS A 478 -21.18 -7.75 -14.83
C LYS A 478 -19.88 -7.03 -14.43
N TYR A 479 -19.88 -6.28 -13.31
CA TYR A 479 -18.82 -5.33 -12.98
C TYR A 479 -17.85 -5.78 -11.87
N VAL A 480 -18.25 -6.78 -11.07
CA VAL A 480 -17.43 -7.32 -9.98
C VAL A 480 -16.90 -8.71 -10.31
N ASP A 481 -17.76 -9.62 -10.78
CA ASP A 481 -17.39 -11.01 -11.08
C ASP A 481 -16.91 -11.17 -12.52
N GLY A 482 -17.38 -10.31 -13.44
CA GLY A 482 -17.01 -10.27 -14.85
C GLY A 482 -15.93 -9.24 -15.17
N THR A 483 -15.58 -9.22 -16.45
CA THR A 483 -14.57 -8.31 -17.02
C THR A 483 -15.17 -7.36 -18.07
N ASP A 484 -16.50 -7.24 -18.09
CA ASP A 484 -17.19 -6.34 -19.01
C ASP A 484 -16.73 -4.89 -18.85
N PRO A 485 -16.66 -4.13 -19.94
CA PRO A 485 -16.41 -2.69 -19.89
C PRO A 485 -17.46 -1.97 -19.03
N LEU A 486 -17.04 -0.93 -18.33
CA LEU A 486 -17.95 -0.13 -17.50
C LEU A 486 -18.81 0.78 -18.39
N ASP A 487 -20.13 0.62 -18.33
CA ASP A 487 -21.06 1.49 -19.05
C ASP A 487 -21.37 2.76 -18.24
N HIS A 488 -20.52 3.76 -18.37
CA HIS A 488 -20.66 5.03 -17.65
C HIS A 488 -21.79 5.93 -18.18
N GLY A 489 -22.26 5.71 -19.39
CA GLY A 489 -23.25 6.58 -20.06
C GLY A 489 -24.50 6.86 -19.23
N PRO A 490 -25.22 5.82 -18.73
CA PRO A 490 -26.40 6.02 -17.91
C PRO A 490 -26.13 6.75 -16.59
N ALA A 491 -24.98 6.48 -15.95
CA ALA A 491 -24.58 7.11 -14.71
C ALA A 491 -24.30 8.62 -14.91
N LEU A 492 -23.47 8.95 -15.88
CA LEU A 492 -23.12 10.32 -16.23
C LEU A 492 -24.35 11.12 -16.69
N GLY A 493 -25.15 10.56 -17.59
CA GLY A 493 -26.36 11.19 -18.11
C GLY A 493 -27.38 11.51 -17.03
N TRP A 494 -27.49 10.68 -15.99
CA TRP A 494 -28.38 10.91 -14.84
C TRP A 494 -28.02 12.18 -14.08
N MET A 495 -26.71 12.53 -14.02
CA MET A 495 -26.15 13.72 -13.36
C MET A 495 -25.98 14.94 -14.29
N GLY A 496 -26.34 14.81 -15.58
CA GLY A 496 -26.12 15.86 -16.58
C GLY A 496 -24.65 16.02 -16.95
N LEU A 497 -23.88 14.95 -16.83
CA LEU A 497 -22.48 14.86 -17.25
C LEU A 497 -22.37 14.00 -18.51
N ARG A 498 -21.32 14.21 -19.28
CA ARG A 498 -20.95 13.37 -20.42
C ARG A 498 -19.44 13.34 -20.59
N TRP A 499 -18.95 12.40 -21.34
CA TRP A 499 -17.60 12.48 -21.88
C TRP A 499 -17.54 13.62 -22.91
N LYS A 500 -16.52 14.47 -22.80
CA LYS A 500 -16.24 15.46 -23.83
C LYS A 500 -16.04 14.73 -25.16
N ALA A 501 -16.70 15.20 -26.22
CA ALA A 501 -16.48 14.66 -27.54
C ALA A 501 -15.00 14.86 -27.92
N HIS A 502 -14.35 13.84 -28.47
CA HIS A 502 -13.05 14.01 -29.07
C HIS A 502 -13.16 15.04 -30.19
N GLU A 503 -12.49 16.15 -30.04
CA GLU A 503 -12.11 16.90 -31.22
C GLU A 503 -11.07 16.03 -31.94
N PRO A 504 -11.24 15.72 -33.24
CA PRO A 504 -10.17 15.08 -33.98
C PRO A 504 -8.93 15.95 -33.75
N ILE A 505 -7.80 15.30 -33.39
CA ILE A 505 -6.53 16.02 -33.32
C ILE A 505 -6.41 16.73 -34.66
N LYS A 506 -6.48 18.04 -34.63
CA LYS A 506 -6.20 18.86 -35.83
C LYS A 506 -4.73 18.62 -36.11
N THR A 507 -4.42 17.64 -36.96
CA THR A 507 -3.13 17.61 -37.61
C THR A 507 -3.05 18.86 -38.44
N ASP A 508 -2.00 19.66 -38.26
CA ASP A 508 -1.68 20.73 -39.21
C ASP A 508 -1.72 20.11 -40.60
N GLU A 509 -2.34 20.82 -41.56
CA GLU A 509 -2.53 20.31 -42.92
C GLU A 509 -1.20 19.75 -43.45
N GLY A 510 -1.10 18.43 -43.61
CA GLY A 510 0.06 17.74 -44.15
C GLY A 510 0.90 16.90 -43.17
N TYR A 511 0.63 16.91 -41.88
CA TYR A 511 1.32 16.07 -40.91
C TYR A 511 0.51 14.81 -40.55
N PRO A 512 1.14 13.63 -40.48
CA PRO A 512 0.46 12.38 -40.10
C PRO A 512 0.06 12.39 -38.61
N THR A 513 -0.99 11.65 -38.27
CA THR A 513 -1.31 11.38 -36.87
C THR A 513 -0.18 10.56 -36.24
N LYS A 514 0.26 10.89 -35.02
CA LYS A 514 1.31 10.14 -34.30
C LYS A 514 1.10 8.62 -34.40
N GLY A 515 2.16 7.92 -34.74
CA GLY A 515 2.16 6.48 -34.77
C GLY A 515 2.20 5.90 -33.36
N TRP A 516 1.27 4.98 -33.06
CA TRP A 516 1.23 4.29 -31.79
C TRP A 516 1.91 2.92 -31.90
N ALA A 517 2.84 2.66 -31.00
CA ALA A 517 3.59 1.40 -30.90
C ALA A 517 3.02 0.49 -29.80
N GLY A 518 2.36 1.03 -28.78
CA GLY A 518 1.78 0.28 -27.68
C GLY A 518 2.82 -0.29 -26.72
N TRP A 519 3.92 0.40 -26.54
CA TRP A 519 4.91 0.12 -25.50
C TRP A 519 4.95 1.23 -24.44
N LYS A 520 5.55 0.92 -23.26
CA LYS A 520 6.03 1.92 -22.32
C LYS A 520 7.55 1.83 -22.28
N LEU A 521 8.17 2.98 -22.32
CA LEU A 521 9.63 3.11 -22.30
C LEU A 521 10.09 3.68 -20.96
N LYS A 522 11.34 3.39 -20.60
CA LYS A 522 12.05 4.02 -19.48
C LYS A 522 13.47 4.36 -19.93
N GLU A 523 14.01 5.44 -19.43
CA GLU A 523 15.41 5.81 -19.60
C GLU A 523 16.25 5.21 -18.48
N THR A 524 17.32 4.53 -18.88
CA THR A 524 18.38 4.01 -18.00
C THR A 524 19.71 4.41 -18.64
N ASP A 525 20.60 3.49 -18.96
CA ASP A 525 21.78 3.75 -19.80
C ASP A 525 21.43 3.78 -21.31
N GLY A 526 20.14 3.78 -21.64
CA GLY A 526 19.54 3.82 -22.97
C GLY A 526 18.02 3.81 -22.84
N VAL A 527 17.31 3.75 -23.96
CA VAL A 527 15.85 3.69 -23.99
C VAL A 527 15.40 2.24 -23.95
N VAL A 528 14.81 1.81 -22.83
CA VAL A 528 14.44 0.41 -22.58
C VAL A 528 12.92 0.25 -22.55
N VAL A 529 12.42 -0.78 -23.22
CA VAL A 529 11.01 -1.18 -23.15
C VAL A 529 10.71 -1.69 -21.74
N SER A 530 9.82 -1.05 -21.04
CA SER A 530 9.35 -1.47 -19.71
C SER A 530 8.06 -2.29 -19.76
N VAL A 531 7.19 -2.06 -20.74
CA VAL A 531 5.96 -2.82 -21.01
C VAL A 531 5.75 -2.92 -22.50
N ALA A 532 5.37 -4.08 -23.02
CA ALA A 532 4.75 -4.25 -24.33
C ALA A 532 3.27 -4.61 -24.10
N GLU A 533 2.35 -3.76 -24.57
CA GLU A 533 0.92 -3.98 -24.33
C GLU A 533 0.42 -5.14 -25.18
N GLU A 534 -0.32 -6.03 -24.57
CA GLU A 534 -0.88 -7.19 -25.27
C GLU A 534 -1.76 -6.76 -26.46
N GLY A 535 -1.51 -7.38 -27.62
CA GLY A 535 -2.20 -7.06 -28.86
C GLY A 535 -1.77 -5.77 -29.54
N SER A 536 -0.78 -5.03 -29.00
CA SER A 536 -0.23 -3.81 -29.61
C SER A 536 0.72 -4.09 -30.79
N PRO A 537 1.06 -3.09 -31.60
CA PRO A 537 2.07 -3.22 -32.64
C PRO A 537 3.40 -3.76 -32.15
N SER A 538 3.93 -3.24 -31.02
CA SER A 538 5.20 -3.73 -30.46
C SER A 538 5.11 -5.19 -30.02
N HIS A 539 4.01 -5.56 -29.35
CA HIS A 539 3.79 -6.94 -28.91
C HIS A 539 3.71 -7.91 -30.11
N ARG A 540 2.93 -7.56 -31.16
CA ARG A 540 2.84 -8.40 -32.38
C ARG A 540 4.14 -8.47 -33.15
N ALA A 541 4.99 -7.43 -33.10
CA ALA A 541 6.31 -7.44 -33.68
C ALA A 541 7.32 -8.28 -32.89
N GLY A 542 6.97 -8.79 -31.70
CA GLY A 542 7.84 -9.57 -30.85
C GLY A 542 8.84 -8.74 -30.04
N ILE A 543 8.56 -7.46 -29.83
CA ILE A 543 9.29 -6.57 -28.91
C ILE A 543 8.87 -6.94 -27.49
N ALA A 544 9.85 -7.05 -26.60
CA ALA A 544 9.63 -7.53 -25.25
C ALA A 544 10.18 -6.54 -24.20
N PRO A 545 9.66 -6.56 -22.97
CA PRO A 545 10.26 -5.85 -21.85
C PRO A 545 11.74 -6.22 -21.67
N GLY A 546 12.57 -5.22 -21.40
CA GLY A 546 14.01 -5.35 -21.29
C GLY A 546 14.77 -5.15 -22.62
N ASP A 547 14.08 -5.03 -23.76
CA ASP A 547 14.72 -4.64 -25.01
C ASP A 547 15.14 -3.19 -24.96
N GLU A 548 16.39 -2.89 -25.31
CA GLU A 548 16.87 -1.53 -25.51
C GLU A 548 16.61 -1.10 -26.97
N VAL A 549 15.91 0.00 -27.15
CA VAL A 549 15.62 0.57 -28.47
C VAL A 549 16.84 1.34 -28.94
N ILE A 550 17.57 0.79 -29.94
CA ILE A 550 18.80 1.38 -30.45
C ILE A 550 18.52 2.39 -31.57
N ALA A 551 17.60 2.04 -32.48
CA ALA A 551 17.22 2.91 -33.58
C ALA A 551 15.82 2.58 -34.10
N LEU A 552 15.18 3.61 -34.68
CA LEU A 552 13.99 3.51 -35.52
C LEU A 552 14.34 3.88 -36.94
N ASP A 553 14.12 2.96 -37.89
CA ASP A 553 14.69 2.98 -39.23
C ASP A 553 16.21 3.14 -39.14
N ASP A 554 16.77 4.21 -39.70
CA ASP A 554 18.21 4.45 -39.66
C ASP A 554 18.61 5.55 -38.66
N TYR A 555 17.65 6.00 -37.81
CA TYR A 555 17.86 7.02 -36.79
C TYR A 555 18.12 6.40 -35.43
N ARG A 556 19.32 6.62 -34.89
CA ARG A 556 19.66 6.21 -33.53
C ARG A 556 18.77 6.97 -32.52
N THR A 557 18.32 6.25 -31.49
CA THR A 557 17.51 6.81 -30.39
C THR A 557 18.31 6.79 -29.09
N GLN A 558 18.33 7.92 -28.35
CA GLN A 558 19.06 8.07 -27.08
C GLN A 558 18.12 8.51 -25.94
N SER A 559 16.94 9.01 -26.30
CA SER A 559 15.92 9.46 -25.34
C SER A 559 14.52 9.03 -25.76
N ILE A 560 13.58 9.02 -24.80
CA ILE A 560 12.16 8.78 -25.08
C ILE A 560 11.61 9.86 -25.99
N GLU A 561 12.06 11.11 -25.80
CA GLU A 561 11.63 12.26 -26.63
C GLU A 561 12.00 12.05 -28.10
N GLU A 562 13.20 11.54 -28.41
CA GLU A 562 13.61 11.21 -29.78
C GLU A 562 12.76 10.09 -30.38
N VAL A 563 12.47 9.03 -29.60
CA VAL A 563 11.57 7.95 -30.04
C VAL A 563 10.17 8.50 -30.34
N ASP A 564 9.63 9.33 -29.45
CA ASP A 564 8.32 9.95 -29.64
C ASP A 564 8.25 10.86 -30.86
N SER A 565 9.29 11.67 -31.10
CA SER A 565 9.40 12.54 -32.26
C SER A 565 9.46 11.76 -33.58
N LEU A 566 10.20 10.64 -33.60
CA LEU A 566 10.25 9.76 -34.77
C LEU A 566 8.90 9.09 -35.04
N LEU A 567 8.21 8.59 -34.01
CA LEU A 567 6.87 8.02 -34.14
C LEU A 567 5.82 9.04 -34.61
N GLU A 568 5.97 10.31 -34.22
CA GLU A 568 5.15 11.41 -34.75
C GLU A 568 5.42 11.65 -36.23
N SER A 569 6.68 11.69 -36.62
CA SER A 569 7.08 11.94 -38.00
C SER A 569 6.68 10.80 -38.95
N LEU A 570 6.77 9.56 -38.49
CA LEU A 570 6.39 8.37 -39.27
C LEU A 570 4.86 8.25 -39.41
N GLY A 571 4.12 8.56 -38.36
CA GLY A 571 2.67 8.56 -38.33
C GLY A 571 2.01 7.17 -38.30
N SER A 572 0.71 7.17 -38.01
CA SER A 572 -0.10 5.95 -38.00
C SER A 572 -0.31 5.37 -39.40
N GLY A 573 -0.29 4.05 -39.51
CA GLY A 573 -0.41 3.30 -40.78
C GLY A 573 0.92 3.04 -41.46
N SER A 574 2.03 3.62 -40.99
CA SER A 574 3.37 3.34 -41.50
C SER A 574 3.96 2.05 -40.88
N SER A 575 5.05 1.59 -41.46
CA SER A 575 5.86 0.48 -40.93
C SER A 575 7.26 1.02 -40.63
N VAL A 576 7.79 0.66 -39.47
CA VAL A 576 9.11 1.11 -39.00
C VAL A 576 10.00 -0.08 -38.69
N LYS A 577 11.27 0.01 -39.10
CA LYS A 577 12.31 -0.91 -38.74
C LYS A 577 12.85 -0.57 -37.35
N VAL A 578 12.68 -1.45 -36.39
CA VAL A 578 13.13 -1.25 -35.02
C VAL A 578 14.37 -2.07 -34.77
N SER A 579 15.49 -1.41 -34.52
CA SER A 579 16.75 -2.04 -34.11
C SER A 579 16.81 -2.07 -32.59
N LEU A 580 16.97 -3.25 -32.01
CA LEU A 580 16.94 -3.51 -30.56
C LEU A 580 18.21 -4.19 -30.10
N SER A 581 18.62 -3.93 -28.86
CA SER A 581 19.56 -4.78 -28.13
C SER A 581 18.79 -5.65 -27.14
N ARG A 582 18.78 -6.95 -27.35
CA ARG A 582 18.18 -7.96 -26.48
C ARG A 582 19.26 -8.85 -25.88
N ARG A 583 19.53 -8.73 -24.59
CA ARG A 583 20.57 -9.50 -23.90
C ARG A 583 21.94 -9.42 -24.63
N GLY A 584 22.31 -8.22 -25.08
CA GLY A 584 23.55 -7.93 -25.78
C GLY A 584 23.58 -8.34 -27.28
N ARG A 585 22.48 -8.83 -27.85
CA ARG A 585 22.36 -9.16 -29.28
C ARG A 585 21.53 -8.11 -30.00
N ILE A 586 22.01 -7.62 -31.10
CA ILE A 586 21.27 -6.72 -31.96
C ILE A 586 20.25 -7.52 -32.78
N LEU A 587 19.02 -7.10 -32.73
CA LEU A 587 17.90 -7.63 -33.50
C LEU A 587 17.29 -6.48 -34.31
N THR A 588 16.73 -6.83 -35.46
CA THR A 588 15.95 -5.90 -36.27
C THR A 588 14.59 -6.51 -36.53
N LEU A 589 13.55 -5.78 -36.15
CA LEU A 589 12.14 -6.17 -36.27
C LEU A 589 11.38 -5.13 -37.09
N MET A 590 10.37 -5.56 -37.84
CA MET A 590 9.45 -4.67 -38.54
C MET A 590 8.20 -4.50 -37.68
N MET A 591 7.82 -3.26 -37.40
CA MET A 591 6.64 -2.90 -36.58
C MET A 591 5.72 -1.97 -37.40
N GLY A 592 4.46 -2.40 -37.58
CA GLY A 592 3.45 -1.52 -38.17
C GLY A 592 2.93 -0.55 -37.09
N LEU A 593 2.88 0.73 -37.36
CA LEU A 593 2.35 1.73 -36.45
C LEU A 593 0.84 1.87 -36.63
N GLU A 594 0.10 1.96 -35.54
CA GLU A 594 -1.36 2.12 -35.55
C GLU A 594 -1.77 3.47 -34.97
N LYS A 595 -3.06 3.80 -35.11
CA LYS A 595 -3.64 4.89 -34.38
C LYS A 595 -3.83 4.47 -32.93
N GLU A 596 -3.45 5.34 -31.99
CA GLU A 596 -3.64 5.05 -30.57
C GLU A 596 -5.12 4.74 -30.26
N PRO A 597 -5.42 3.57 -29.70
CA PRO A 597 -6.81 3.21 -29.34
C PRO A 597 -7.30 3.95 -28.09
N ARG A 598 -6.36 4.45 -27.27
CA ARG A 598 -6.69 5.18 -26.06
C ARG A 598 -7.35 6.49 -26.39
N ARG A 599 -8.34 6.85 -25.59
CA ARG A 599 -9.05 8.11 -25.68
C ARG A 599 -8.70 8.99 -24.50
N GLU A 600 -8.57 10.28 -24.76
CA GLU A 600 -8.60 11.27 -23.70
C GLU A 600 -10.03 11.32 -23.13
N TRP A 601 -10.20 10.76 -21.94
CA TRP A 601 -11.48 10.76 -21.25
C TRP A 601 -11.55 11.99 -20.35
N LYS A 602 -12.37 12.96 -20.74
CA LYS A 602 -12.60 14.18 -19.96
C LYS A 602 -14.10 14.36 -19.75
N LEU A 603 -14.49 14.47 -18.48
CA LEU A 603 -15.87 14.75 -18.13
C LEU A 603 -16.18 16.24 -18.34
N GLU A 604 -17.35 16.50 -18.86
CA GLU A 604 -17.91 17.86 -18.96
C GLU A 604 -19.40 17.85 -18.63
N THR A 605 -19.91 19.01 -18.24
CA THR A 605 -21.35 19.23 -18.11
C THR A 605 -21.99 19.20 -19.49
N MET A 606 -23.14 18.54 -19.63
CA MET A 606 -23.91 18.53 -20.87
C MET A 606 -24.30 19.96 -21.27
N PRO A 607 -24.37 20.31 -22.59
CA PRO A 607 -24.78 21.63 -23.04
C PRO A 607 -26.20 22.04 -22.59
N LYS A 608 -27.08 21.05 -22.42
CA LYS A 608 -28.46 21.25 -21.94
C LYS A 608 -28.69 20.40 -20.71
N VAL A 609 -28.57 21.00 -19.53
CA VAL A 609 -28.85 20.32 -18.23
C VAL A 609 -30.19 20.79 -17.71
N SER A 610 -31.07 19.83 -17.46
CA SER A 610 -32.37 20.12 -16.82
C SER A 610 -32.18 20.53 -15.35
N LYS A 611 -33.12 21.30 -14.80
CA LYS A 611 -33.13 21.65 -13.37
C LYS A 611 -33.08 20.39 -12.48
N ARG A 612 -33.64 19.27 -12.94
CA ARG A 612 -33.64 18.00 -12.22
C ARG A 612 -32.25 17.35 -12.21
N MET A 613 -31.53 17.35 -13.34
CA MET A 613 -30.16 16.84 -13.44
C MET A 613 -29.22 17.67 -12.56
N LYS A 614 -29.34 19.01 -12.63
CA LYS A 614 -28.54 19.89 -11.79
C LYS A 614 -28.77 19.59 -10.30
N ARG A 615 -30.03 19.50 -9.85
CA ARG A 615 -30.35 19.19 -8.44
C ARG A 615 -29.81 17.82 -7.99
N ARG A 616 -29.79 16.82 -8.86
CA ARG A 616 -29.20 15.49 -8.56
C ARG A 616 -27.70 15.59 -8.37
N ARG A 617 -27.02 16.28 -9.29
CA ARG A 617 -25.59 16.53 -9.20
C ARG A 617 -25.25 17.33 -7.95
N ASP A 618 -25.96 18.42 -7.69
CA ASP A 618 -25.77 19.24 -6.50
C ASP A 618 -25.92 18.40 -5.21
N ARG A 619 -26.89 17.46 -5.15
CA ARG A 619 -27.08 16.55 -4.00
C ARG A 619 -25.94 15.54 -3.86
N TRP A 620 -25.42 15.01 -4.97
CA TRP A 620 -24.30 14.08 -4.97
C TRP A 620 -23.01 14.76 -4.50
N LEU A 621 -22.74 15.93 -5.03
CA LEU A 621 -21.54 16.71 -4.74
C LEU A 621 -21.67 17.62 -3.50
N ALA A 622 -22.90 17.80 -2.97
CA ALA A 622 -23.18 18.82 -1.97
C ALA A 622 -22.31 18.70 -0.72
N THR A 623 -21.61 19.79 -0.46
CA THR A 623 -21.13 20.11 0.88
C THR A 623 -22.32 20.22 1.82
N ARG A 624 -22.30 19.54 2.95
CA ARG A 624 -23.22 19.83 4.05
C ARG A 624 -22.82 21.20 4.59
N VAL A 625 -23.69 22.19 4.43
CA VAL A 625 -23.58 23.41 5.21
C VAL A 625 -23.85 22.99 6.64
N VAL A 626 -22.79 22.79 7.43
CA VAL A 626 -22.91 22.65 8.87
C VAL A 626 -23.42 24.01 9.34
N SER A 627 -24.71 24.08 9.72
CA SER A 627 -25.23 25.25 10.42
C SER A 627 -24.40 25.38 11.70
N LYS A 628 -23.62 26.44 11.81
CA LYS A 628 -23.02 26.86 13.07
C LYS A 628 -24.19 27.37 13.93
N ASP A 629 -24.83 26.49 14.69
CA ASP A 629 -25.64 26.84 15.80
C ASP A 629 -24.86 26.63 17.11
#